data_17378a544481307297348fad0298406b
#
_entry.id   17378a544481307297348fad0298406b
#
_cell.length_a   1.000
_cell.length_b   1.000
_cell.length_c   1.000
_cell.angle_alpha   90.00
_cell.angle_beta   90.00
_cell.angle_gamma   90.00
#
_symmetry.space_group_name_H-M   'P 1'
#
loop_
_entity.id
_entity.type
_entity.pdbx_description
1 polymer ?
#
loop_
_entity_poly.entity_id
_entity_poly.type
_entity_poly.pdbx_seq_one_letter_code
_entity_poly.pdbx_strand_id
1 'polypeptide(L)'
;MVGVLLGVVAALVPFIAELLEPVMTVLNAIPRVILAPLFVIWLGIGLASKVALSFILVAVLIFFTVFTGIRQVDRRLVERVVTLGGGRWALVRHVYLPSVASWVLGNLKIAVGFAFTGACVGEFVAATEGLGYLL
;
A
#
# COMPACT_ATOMS: atom_id res chain seq x y z
N MET A 1 -5.34 2.09 6.60
CA MET A 1 -6.31 0.99 6.78
C MET A 1 -6.86 0.47 5.45
N VAL A 2 -7.31 1.33 4.53
CA VAL A 2 -7.85 0.88 3.23
C VAL A 2 -6.87 -0.02 2.46
N GLY A 3 -5.60 0.38 2.30
CA GLY A 3 -4.58 -0.43 1.62
C GLY A 3 -4.31 -1.79 2.28
N VAL A 4 -4.38 -1.86 3.62
CA VAL A 4 -4.23 -3.12 4.37
C VAL A 4 -5.40 -4.06 4.08
N LEU A 5 -6.64 -3.56 4.22
CA LEU A 5 -7.84 -4.38 3.99
C LEU A 5 -7.89 -4.92 2.55
N LEU A 6 -7.67 -4.05 1.58
CA LEU A 6 -7.66 -4.45 0.17
C LEU A 6 -6.53 -5.44 -0.13
N GLY A 7 -5.33 -5.22 0.43
CA GLY A 7 -4.19 -6.12 0.27
C GLY A 7 -4.43 -7.51 0.85
N VAL A 8 -5.04 -7.59 2.04
CA VAL A 8 -5.41 -8.86 2.68
C VAL A 8 -6.45 -9.61 1.86
N VAL A 9 -7.53 -8.95 1.46
CA VAL A 9 -8.60 -9.57 0.66
C VAL A 9 -8.05 -10.06 -0.67
N ALA A 10 -7.27 -9.23 -1.36
CA ALA A 10 -6.67 -9.59 -2.65
C ALA A 10 -5.69 -10.77 -2.54
N ALA A 11 -4.91 -10.85 -1.47
CA ALA A 11 -3.92 -11.90 -1.29
C ALA A 11 -4.54 -13.25 -0.86
N LEU A 12 -5.66 -13.22 -0.12
CA LEU A 12 -6.32 -14.44 0.38
C LEU A 12 -7.23 -15.11 -0.66
N VAL A 13 -7.63 -14.40 -1.72
CA VAL A 13 -8.45 -14.95 -2.80
C VAL A 13 -7.55 -15.24 -4.01
N PRO A 14 -7.22 -16.51 -4.31
CA PRO A 14 -6.27 -16.87 -5.36
C PRO A 14 -6.60 -16.27 -6.73
N PHE A 15 -7.88 -16.29 -7.10
CA PHE A 15 -8.34 -15.73 -8.38
C PHE A 15 -8.07 -14.21 -8.48
N ILE A 16 -8.31 -13.48 -7.39
CA ILE A 16 -8.04 -12.03 -7.34
C ILE A 16 -6.53 -11.78 -7.35
N ALA A 17 -5.76 -12.61 -6.67
CA ALA A 17 -4.32 -12.50 -6.64
C ALA A 17 -3.70 -12.65 -8.04
N GLU A 18 -4.10 -13.67 -8.80
CA GLU A 18 -3.61 -13.91 -10.16
C GLU A 18 -4.02 -12.81 -11.15
N LEU A 19 -5.24 -12.30 -11.02
CA LEU A 19 -5.74 -11.21 -11.86
C LEU A 19 -5.03 -9.87 -11.56
N LEU A 20 -4.73 -9.62 -10.29
CA LEU A 20 -4.11 -8.36 -9.87
C LEU A 20 -2.59 -8.33 -10.08
N GLU A 21 -1.91 -9.46 -10.12
CA GLU A 21 -0.45 -9.52 -10.26
C GLU A 21 0.09 -8.75 -11.48
N PRO A 22 -0.43 -8.93 -12.72
CA PRO A 22 -0.01 -8.14 -13.85
C PRO A 22 -0.38 -6.65 -13.73
N VAL A 23 -1.57 -6.35 -13.21
CA VAL A 23 -2.02 -4.96 -12.96
C VAL A 23 -1.09 -4.26 -11.96
N MET A 24 -0.72 -4.98 -10.90
CA MET A 24 0.22 -4.49 -9.90
C MET A 24 1.60 -4.20 -10.49
N THR A 25 2.10 -5.08 -11.35
CA THR A 25 3.39 -4.89 -12.02
C THR A 25 3.38 -3.60 -12.86
N VAL A 26 2.32 -3.39 -13.64
CA VAL A 26 2.15 -2.16 -14.43
C VAL A 26 2.04 -0.93 -13.54
N LEU A 27 1.22 -0.98 -12.48
CA LEU A 27 1.08 0.15 -11.54
C LEU A 27 2.39 0.51 -10.83
N ASN A 28 3.25 -0.47 -10.57
CA ASN A 28 4.57 -0.22 -9.99
C ASN A 28 5.55 0.41 -11.00
N ALA A 29 5.41 0.12 -12.28
CA ALA A 29 6.24 0.68 -13.33
C ALA A 29 5.91 2.16 -13.62
N ILE A 30 4.69 2.61 -13.31
CA ILE A 30 4.26 3.99 -13.53
C ILE A 30 4.84 4.89 -12.41
N PRO A 31 5.60 5.95 -12.75
CA PRO A 31 6.02 6.95 -11.78
C PRO A 31 4.81 7.66 -11.19
N ARG A 32 4.44 7.31 -9.96
CA ARG A 32 3.21 7.81 -9.29
C ARG A 32 3.18 9.32 -9.11
N VAL A 33 4.35 9.96 -9.17
CA VAL A 33 4.50 11.42 -9.13
C VAL A 33 3.77 12.11 -10.29
N ILE A 34 3.60 11.43 -11.44
CA ILE A 34 2.86 11.95 -12.58
C ILE A 34 1.38 12.21 -12.25
N LEU A 35 0.85 11.59 -11.20
CA LEU A 35 -0.52 11.83 -10.76
C LEU A 35 -0.71 13.21 -10.11
N ALA A 36 0.36 13.90 -9.70
CA ALA A 36 0.26 15.20 -9.03
C ALA A 36 -0.48 16.25 -9.87
N PRO A 37 -0.13 16.51 -11.16
CA PRO A 37 -0.88 17.43 -12.00
C PRO A 37 -2.35 17.04 -12.17
N LEU A 38 -2.64 15.74 -12.25
CA LEU A 38 -3.99 15.23 -12.41
C LEU A 38 -4.87 15.56 -11.20
N PHE A 39 -4.34 15.36 -9.98
CA PHE A 39 -5.06 15.72 -8.76
C PHE A 39 -5.26 17.22 -8.62
N VAL A 40 -4.29 18.02 -9.09
CA VAL A 40 -4.44 19.49 -9.09
C VAL A 40 -5.54 19.93 -10.07
N ILE A 41 -5.65 19.30 -11.23
CA ILE A 41 -6.71 19.61 -12.21
C ILE A 41 -8.10 19.22 -11.65
N TRP A 42 -8.21 18.09 -10.96
CA TRP A 42 -9.49 17.59 -10.46
C TRP A 42 -9.96 18.23 -9.16
N LEU A 43 -9.02 18.46 -8.23
CA LEU A 43 -9.32 18.93 -6.87
C LEU A 43 -8.93 20.39 -6.64
N GLY A 44 -8.32 21.02 -7.63
CA GLY A 44 -7.81 22.37 -7.53
C GLY A 44 -6.50 22.49 -6.77
N ILE A 45 -5.96 23.70 -6.76
CA ILE A 45 -4.76 24.06 -6.01
C ILE A 45 -5.15 24.19 -4.54
N GLY A 46 -4.59 23.35 -3.65
CA GLY A 46 -4.86 23.43 -2.23
C GLY A 46 -4.54 22.16 -1.45
N LEU A 47 -5.02 22.10 -0.22
CA LEU A 47 -4.77 20.97 0.68
C LEU A 47 -5.38 19.65 0.15
N ALA A 48 -6.51 19.71 -0.53
CA ALA A 48 -7.22 18.53 -1.03
C ALA A 48 -6.39 17.72 -2.01
N SER A 49 -5.75 18.35 -2.99
CA SER A 49 -4.88 17.68 -3.97
C SER A 49 -3.64 17.07 -3.31
N LYS A 50 -3.02 17.77 -2.36
CA LYS A 50 -1.85 17.29 -1.61
C LYS A 50 -2.19 16.05 -0.77
N VAL A 51 -3.30 16.10 -0.05
CA VAL A 51 -3.78 14.97 0.78
C VAL A 51 -4.15 13.79 -0.09
N ALA A 52 -4.85 14.00 -1.22
CA ALA A 52 -5.23 12.93 -2.13
C ALA A 52 -4.00 12.23 -2.74
N LEU A 53 -2.98 13.00 -3.17
CA LEU A 53 -1.75 12.46 -3.70
C LEU A 53 -0.99 11.65 -2.65
N SER A 54 -0.79 12.21 -1.47
CA SER A 54 -0.12 11.53 -0.35
C SER A 54 -0.87 10.25 0.06
N PHE A 55 -2.20 10.31 0.13
CA PHE A 55 -3.04 9.17 0.45
C PHE A 55 -2.88 8.03 -0.57
N ILE A 56 -2.93 8.32 -1.88
CA ILE A 56 -2.83 7.28 -2.90
C ILE A 56 -1.44 6.64 -2.93
N LEU A 57 -0.38 7.44 -2.76
CA LEU A 57 0.99 6.93 -2.70
C LEU A 57 1.17 5.94 -1.54
N VAL A 58 0.70 6.31 -0.35
CA VAL A 58 0.77 5.45 0.84
C VAL A 58 -0.16 4.25 0.73
N ALA A 59 -1.40 4.43 0.26
CA ALA A 59 -2.37 3.35 0.14
C ALA A 59 -1.88 2.26 -0.82
N VAL A 60 -1.35 2.65 -1.97
CA VAL A 60 -0.80 1.71 -2.95
C VAL A 60 0.44 1.00 -2.40
N LEU A 61 1.36 1.73 -1.73
CA LEU A 61 2.52 1.12 -1.09
C LEU A 61 2.12 0.06 -0.06
N ILE A 62 1.22 0.40 0.84
CA ILE A 62 0.75 -0.51 1.90
C ILE A 62 0.02 -1.70 1.30
N PHE A 63 -0.81 -1.48 0.28
CA PHE A 63 -1.48 -2.56 -0.44
C PHE A 63 -0.45 -3.58 -0.99
N PHE A 64 0.57 -3.11 -1.71
CA PHE A 64 1.63 -3.97 -2.24
C PHE A 64 2.40 -4.70 -1.14
N THR A 65 2.73 -4.00 -0.07
CA THR A 65 3.45 -4.56 1.07
C THR A 65 2.67 -5.73 1.68
N VAL A 66 1.38 -5.55 1.91
CA VAL A 66 0.51 -6.58 2.49
C VAL A 66 0.30 -7.74 1.52
N PHE A 67 0.00 -7.44 0.25
CA PHE A 67 -0.22 -8.44 -0.78
C PHE A 67 1.01 -9.35 -0.95
N THR A 68 2.19 -8.75 -1.11
CA THR A 68 3.44 -9.49 -1.25
C THR A 68 3.80 -10.25 0.04
N GLY A 69 3.61 -9.60 1.20
CA GLY A 69 3.90 -10.19 2.50
C GLY A 69 3.08 -11.45 2.78
N ILE A 70 1.80 -11.47 2.44
CA ILE A 70 0.96 -12.66 2.60
C ILE A 70 1.40 -13.78 1.65
N ARG A 71 1.76 -13.46 0.42
CA ARG A 71 2.21 -14.46 -0.58
C ARG A 71 3.59 -15.04 -0.23
N GLN A 72 4.41 -14.32 0.50
CA GLN A 72 5.73 -14.78 0.96
C GLN A 72 5.71 -15.48 2.32
N VAL A 73 4.52 -15.72 2.90
CA VAL A 73 4.40 -16.51 4.14
C VAL A 73 4.96 -17.92 3.92
N ASP A 74 5.83 -18.35 4.83
CA ASP A 74 6.44 -19.67 4.77
C ASP A 74 5.38 -20.76 4.85
N ARG A 75 5.33 -21.62 3.82
CA ARG A 75 4.43 -22.77 3.75
C ARG A 75 4.54 -23.69 4.98
N ARG A 76 5.72 -23.78 5.57
CA ARG A 76 5.95 -24.59 6.77
C ARG A 76 5.12 -24.11 7.97
N LEU A 77 4.89 -22.79 8.08
CA LEU A 77 4.02 -22.24 9.13
C LEU A 77 2.56 -22.62 8.91
N VAL A 78 2.12 -22.56 7.66
CA VAL A 78 0.76 -22.98 7.28
C VAL A 78 0.57 -24.47 7.55
N GLU A 79 1.50 -25.32 7.12
CA GLU A 79 1.47 -26.76 7.31
C GLU A 79 1.45 -27.14 8.79
N ARG A 80 2.25 -26.49 9.63
CA ARG A 80 2.24 -26.70 11.09
C ARG A 80 0.87 -26.46 11.71
N VAL A 81 0.22 -25.34 11.36
CA VAL A 81 -1.12 -25.02 11.90
C VAL A 81 -2.14 -26.07 11.44
N VAL A 82 -2.09 -26.50 10.18
CA VAL A 82 -2.98 -27.55 9.65
C VAL A 82 -2.73 -28.88 10.33
N THR A 83 -1.47 -29.29 10.51
CA THR A 83 -1.09 -30.56 11.19
C THR A 83 -1.57 -30.59 12.64
N LEU A 84 -1.60 -29.43 13.31
CA LEU A 84 -2.14 -29.29 14.67
C LEU A 84 -3.68 -29.23 14.73
N GLY A 85 -4.36 -29.47 13.60
CA GLY A 85 -5.83 -29.44 13.52
C GLY A 85 -6.42 -28.04 13.44
N GLY A 86 -5.61 -27.01 13.17
CA GLY A 86 -6.04 -25.64 13.02
C GLY A 86 -6.87 -25.42 11.74
N GLY A 87 -8.07 -24.81 11.89
CA GLY A 87 -8.90 -24.42 10.76
C GLY A 87 -8.46 -23.08 10.15
N ARG A 88 -9.23 -22.60 9.16
CA ARG A 88 -8.97 -21.33 8.44
C ARG A 88 -8.81 -20.13 9.38
N TRP A 89 -9.59 -20.06 10.45
CA TRP A 89 -9.49 -19.00 11.45
C TRP A 89 -8.17 -19.03 12.23
N ALA A 90 -7.68 -20.22 12.56
CA ALA A 90 -6.39 -20.38 13.21
C ALA A 90 -5.23 -19.91 12.29
N LEU A 91 -5.29 -20.21 10.99
CA LEU A 91 -4.34 -19.71 10.01
C LEU A 91 -4.33 -18.17 9.94
N VAL A 92 -5.51 -17.57 9.85
CA VAL A 92 -5.61 -16.10 9.82
C VAL A 92 -5.00 -15.49 11.07
N ARG A 93 -5.37 -15.99 12.25
CA ARG A 93 -4.97 -15.41 13.53
C ARG A 93 -3.50 -15.63 13.88
N HIS A 94 -2.94 -16.81 13.60
CA HIS A 94 -1.59 -17.19 14.04
C HIS A 94 -0.51 -17.10 12.97
N VAL A 95 -0.89 -17.02 11.70
CA VAL A 95 0.06 -16.94 10.59
C VAL A 95 -0.09 -15.62 9.82
N TYR A 96 -1.26 -15.38 9.22
CA TYR A 96 -1.42 -14.23 8.33
C TYR A 96 -1.43 -12.89 9.08
N LEU A 97 -2.18 -12.77 10.17
CA LEU A 97 -2.29 -11.51 10.92
C LEU A 97 -0.95 -11.04 11.51
N PRO A 98 -0.15 -11.89 12.18
CA PRO A 98 1.18 -11.51 12.65
C PRO A 98 2.13 -11.18 11.51
N SER A 99 2.07 -11.92 10.40
CA SER A 99 2.90 -11.67 9.22
C SER A 99 2.57 -10.31 8.60
N VAL A 100 1.29 -10.01 8.39
CA VAL A 100 0.85 -8.69 7.88
C VAL A 100 1.30 -7.57 8.80
N ALA A 101 1.13 -7.73 10.12
CA ALA A 101 1.55 -6.73 11.10
C ALA A 101 3.06 -6.47 10.99
N SER A 102 3.87 -7.51 10.91
CA SER A 102 5.34 -7.40 10.78
C SER A 102 5.72 -6.69 9.47
N TRP A 103 5.09 -7.04 8.35
CA TRP A 103 5.33 -6.40 7.06
C TRP A 103 4.93 -4.92 7.04
N VAL A 104 3.77 -4.59 7.61
CA VAL A 104 3.29 -3.20 7.69
C VAL A 104 4.21 -2.37 8.58
N LEU A 105 4.56 -2.88 9.77
CA LEU A 105 5.46 -2.18 10.69
C LEU A 105 6.85 -2.00 10.10
N GLY A 106 7.40 -3.03 9.46
CA GLY A 106 8.71 -2.96 8.79
C GLY A 106 8.75 -1.91 7.67
N ASN A 107 7.65 -1.69 6.98
CA ASN A 107 7.53 -0.72 5.89
C ASN A 107 6.97 0.65 6.33
N LEU A 108 6.65 0.85 7.61
CA LEU A 108 6.10 2.10 8.11
C LEU A 108 7.02 3.29 7.84
N LYS A 109 8.33 3.12 8.00
CA LYS A 109 9.32 4.15 7.68
C LYS A 109 9.23 4.59 6.21
N ILE A 110 9.09 3.64 5.30
CA ILE A 110 8.97 3.91 3.87
C ILE A 110 7.63 4.61 3.58
N ALA A 111 6.55 4.18 4.24
CA ALA A 111 5.22 4.78 4.09
C ALA A 111 5.21 6.25 4.52
N VAL A 112 5.89 6.60 5.63
CA VAL A 112 6.05 8.00 6.08
C VAL A 112 6.84 8.81 5.04
N GLY A 113 7.91 8.26 4.48
CA GLY A 113 8.68 8.89 3.41
C GLY A 113 7.83 9.18 2.17
N PHE A 114 7.00 8.23 1.74
CA PHE A 114 6.07 8.43 0.62
C PHE A 114 4.98 9.46 0.92
N ALA A 115 4.46 9.51 2.15
CA ALA A 115 3.50 10.54 2.55
C ALA A 115 4.11 11.94 2.47
N PHE A 116 5.34 12.09 2.97
CA PHE A 116 6.08 13.35 2.90
C PHE A 116 6.40 13.75 1.44
N THR A 117 6.90 12.81 0.64
CA THR A 117 7.15 13.03 -0.80
C THR A 117 5.88 13.46 -1.52
N GLY A 118 4.75 12.82 -1.26
CA GLY A 118 3.46 13.18 -1.85
C GLY A 118 3.04 14.61 -1.51
N ALA A 119 3.23 15.03 -0.27
CA ALA A 119 2.95 16.39 0.16
C ALA A 119 3.88 17.40 -0.54
N CYS A 120 5.19 17.17 -0.53
CA CYS A 120 6.17 18.05 -1.19
C CYS A 120 5.95 18.17 -2.70
N VAL A 121 5.68 17.06 -3.39
CA VAL A 121 5.40 17.06 -4.82
C VAL A 121 4.10 17.81 -5.13
N GLY A 122 3.06 17.61 -4.31
CA GLY A 122 1.82 18.38 -4.44
C GLY A 122 2.03 19.88 -4.24
N GLU A 123 2.95 20.26 -3.36
CA GLU A 123 3.35 21.65 -3.17
C GLU A 123 4.18 22.20 -4.34
N PHE A 124 5.15 21.42 -4.83
CA PHE A 124 5.99 21.84 -5.95
C PHE A 124 5.18 22.09 -7.23
N VAL A 125 4.14 21.28 -7.48
CA VAL A 125 3.35 21.39 -8.72
C VAL A 125 2.40 22.58 -8.70
N ALA A 126 1.84 22.95 -7.53
CA ALA A 126 0.74 23.91 -7.51
C ALA A 126 0.54 24.59 -6.15
N ALA A 127 1.60 24.94 -5.43
CA ALA A 127 1.45 25.70 -4.20
C ALA A 127 1.94 27.14 -4.33
N THR A 128 1.28 28.00 -3.58
CA THR A 128 1.72 29.37 -3.34
C THR A 128 2.50 29.49 -2.03
N GLU A 129 2.50 28.43 -1.20
CA GLU A 129 3.13 28.37 0.12
C GLU A 129 3.58 26.92 0.43
N GLY A 130 4.57 26.75 1.29
CA GLY A 130 5.07 25.47 1.78
C GLY A 130 6.49 25.14 1.36
N LEU A 131 7.03 24.01 1.87
CA LEU A 131 8.42 23.59 1.62
C LEU A 131 8.68 23.30 0.14
N GLY A 132 7.73 22.73 -0.57
CA GLY A 132 7.84 22.43 -2.00
C GLY A 132 7.80 23.68 -2.90
N TYR A 133 7.28 24.80 -2.39
CA TYR A 133 7.32 26.09 -3.08
C TYR A 133 8.71 26.75 -3.01
N LEU A 134 9.47 26.43 -1.96
CA LEU A 134 10.81 27.02 -1.72
C LEU A 134 11.94 26.27 -2.44
N LEU A 135 11.66 25.12 -3.04
CA LEU A 135 12.61 24.28 -3.81
C LEU A 135 12.54 24.60 -5.29
#